data_cc6fdb762922fb1f0cba3f959babdd17
#
_entry.id   cc6fdb762922fb1f0cba3f959babdd17
#
_cell.length_a   1.000
_cell.length_b   1.000
_cell.length_c   1.000
_cell.angle_alpha   90.00
_cell.angle_beta   90.00
_cell.angle_gamma   90.00
#
_symmetry.space_group_name_H-M   'P 1'
#
loop_
_entity.id
_entity.type
_entity.pdbx_description
1 polymer ?
#
loop_
_entity_poly.entity_id
_entity_poly.type
_entity_poly.pdbx_seq_one_letter_code
_entity_poly.pdbx_strand_id
1 'polypeptide(L)'
;GTTTTVNSETLTIDDNIIVLNNNATGSPTENAGIEIERGNSTNVTLRWNETSDLWQLTVDGSNYQDILTDGNFDAQVTTINGGTF
;
A
#
# COMPACT_ATOMS: atom_id res chain seq x y z
N GLY A 1 -10.11 16.44 5.06
CA GLY A 1 -11.34 15.67 5.04
C GLY A 1 -11.86 15.35 6.44
N THR A 2 -13.02 14.81 6.50
CA THR A 2 -13.62 14.37 7.77
C THR A 2 -13.32 12.90 7.99
N THR A 3 -13.24 12.52 9.26
CA THR A 3 -13.03 11.14 9.66
C THR A 3 -14.37 10.44 9.79
N THR A 4 -14.51 9.30 9.12
CA THR A 4 -15.66 8.43 9.30
C THR A 4 -15.20 7.21 10.10
N THR A 5 -15.90 6.92 11.19
CA THR A 5 -15.56 5.78 12.04
C THR A 5 -16.64 4.72 11.91
N VAL A 6 -16.21 3.49 11.63
CA VAL A 6 -17.11 2.33 11.58
C VAL A 6 -16.77 1.42 12.76
N ASN A 7 -17.68 1.30 13.70
CA ASN A 7 -17.51 0.49 14.90
C ASN A 7 -18.12 -0.88 14.69
N SER A 8 -17.39 -1.73 13.96
CA SER A 8 -17.81 -3.08 13.64
C SER A 8 -16.60 -4.01 13.76
N GLU A 9 -16.83 -5.27 14.04
CA GLU A 9 -15.75 -6.26 14.00
C GLU A 9 -15.49 -6.74 12.58
N THR A 10 -16.49 -6.65 11.71
CA THR A 10 -16.37 -7.01 10.31
C THR A 10 -17.10 -5.97 9.47
N LEU A 11 -16.42 -5.46 8.45
CA LEU A 11 -17.03 -4.59 7.46
C LEU A 11 -17.23 -5.38 6.18
N THR A 12 -18.49 -5.56 5.78
CA THR A 12 -18.85 -6.27 4.55
C THR A 12 -19.36 -5.26 3.53
N ILE A 13 -18.80 -5.31 2.33
CA ILE A 13 -19.12 -4.36 1.26
C ILE A 13 -19.61 -5.15 0.05
N ASP A 14 -20.75 -4.76 -0.49
CA ASP A 14 -21.31 -5.40 -1.69
C ASP A 14 -20.60 -4.96 -2.96
N ASP A 15 -20.00 -3.77 -2.95
CA ASP A 15 -19.24 -3.29 -4.10
C ASP A 15 -18.00 -4.14 -4.31
N ASN A 16 -17.63 -4.38 -5.56
CA ASN A 16 -16.47 -5.19 -5.87
C ASN A 16 -15.18 -4.37 -6.01
N ILE A 17 -15.26 -3.05 -5.91
CA ILE A 17 -14.11 -2.13 -5.96
C ILE A 17 -14.24 -1.15 -4.80
N ILE A 18 -13.14 -0.89 -4.10
CA ILE A 18 -13.06 0.17 -3.10
C ILE A 18 -12.21 1.29 -3.69
N VAL A 19 -12.74 2.51 -3.72
CA VAL A 19 -12.01 3.68 -4.20
C VAL A 19 -11.57 4.50 -3.00
N LEU A 20 -10.27 4.60 -2.79
CA LEU A 20 -9.69 5.41 -1.74
C LEU A 20 -9.25 6.74 -2.32
N ASN A 21 -9.24 7.79 -1.46
CA ASN A 21 -8.80 9.12 -1.84
C ASN A 21 -9.66 9.71 -2.98
N ASN A 22 -10.95 9.46 -2.92
CA ASN A 22 -11.89 9.79 -4.01
C ASN A 22 -12.06 11.29 -4.24
N ASN A 23 -11.63 12.12 -3.29
CA ASN A 23 -11.70 13.58 -3.43
C ASN A 23 -10.46 14.19 -4.07
N ALA A 24 -9.50 13.38 -4.49
CA ALA A 24 -8.29 13.89 -5.13
C ALA A 24 -8.63 14.53 -6.47
N THR A 25 -8.03 15.68 -6.74
CA THR A 25 -8.18 16.42 -7.99
C THR A 25 -6.83 16.95 -8.42
N GLY A 26 -6.69 17.22 -9.71
CA GLY A 26 -5.44 17.73 -10.26
C GLY A 26 -4.34 16.68 -10.27
N SER A 27 -3.10 17.13 -10.19
CA SER A 27 -1.96 16.22 -10.15
C SER A 27 -1.92 15.48 -8.82
N PRO A 28 -1.64 14.17 -8.83
CA PRO A 28 -1.65 13.39 -7.60
C PRO A 28 -0.47 13.76 -6.69
N THR A 29 -0.75 13.89 -5.40
CA THR A 29 0.25 14.33 -4.42
C THR A 29 0.26 13.47 -3.16
N GLU A 30 -0.71 12.58 -2.97
CA GLU A 30 -0.90 11.88 -1.71
C GLU A 30 -0.75 10.37 -1.87
N ASN A 31 -0.02 9.76 -0.94
CA ASN A 31 -0.03 8.30 -0.79
C ASN A 31 -1.38 7.87 -0.21
N ALA A 32 -1.80 6.68 -0.53
CA ALA A 32 -3.03 6.11 0.01
C ALA A 32 -2.85 4.62 0.24
N GLY A 33 -3.59 4.07 1.18
CA GLY A 33 -3.46 2.65 1.46
C GLY A 33 -4.32 2.18 2.60
N ILE A 34 -4.00 1.00 3.10
CA ILE A 34 -4.70 0.33 4.18
C ILE A 34 -3.70 0.05 5.28
N GLU A 35 -4.05 0.44 6.51
CA GLU A 35 -3.20 0.26 7.68
C GLU A 35 -3.87 -0.71 8.64
N ILE A 36 -3.06 -1.59 9.25
CA ILE A 36 -3.52 -2.51 10.27
C ILE A 36 -2.99 -2.05 11.62
N GLU A 37 -3.90 -1.75 12.55
CA GLU A 37 -3.56 -1.39 13.93
C GLU A 37 -3.27 -2.66 14.71
N ARG A 38 -2.10 -2.75 15.31
CA ARG A 38 -1.61 -3.96 15.97
C ARG A 38 -1.45 -3.79 17.48
N GLY A 39 -2.13 -2.80 18.08
CA GLY A 39 -2.04 -2.60 19.51
C GLY A 39 -0.64 -2.20 19.96
N ASN A 40 0.00 -3.02 20.79
CA ASN A 40 1.33 -2.71 21.32
C ASN A 40 2.46 -2.92 20.32
N SER A 41 2.18 -3.51 19.17
CA SER A 41 3.17 -3.70 18.12
C SER A 41 2.99 -2.63 17.04
N THR A 42 4.05 -2.39 16.28
CA THR A 42 4.02 -1.38 15.22
C THR A 42 3.04 -1.79 14.13
N ASN A 43 2.27 -0.83 13.63
CA ASN A 43 1.31 -1.06 12.56
C ASN A 43 2.01 -1.46 11.28
N VAL A 44 1.31 -2.21 10.45
CA VAL A 44 1.76 -2.58 9.11
C VAL A 44 0.83 -1.95 8.08
N THR A 45 1.34 -1.70 6.88
CA THR A 45 0.60 -0.92 5.89
C THR A 45 0.86 -1.45 4.49
N LEU A 46 -0.19 -1.45 3.67
CA LEU A 46 -0.11 -1.62 2.22
C LEU A 46 -0.48 -0.28 1.60
N ARG A 47 0.40 0.28 0.75
CA ARG A 47 0.17 1.63 0.22
C ARG A 47 0.54 1.76 -1.24
N TRP A 48 -0.08 2.74 -1.90
CA TRP A 48 0.38 3.29 -3.17
C TRP A 48 1.25 4.50 -2.86
N ASN A 49 2.51 4.48 -3.34
CA ASN A 49 3.44 5.59 -3.14
C ASN A 49 3.42 6.50 -4.36
N GLU A 50 2.95 7.72 -4.18
CA GLU A 50 2.78 8.66 -5.28
C GLU A 50 4.11 9.23 -5.78
N THR A 51 5.14 9.21 -4.97
CA THR A 51 6.47 9.68 -5.38
C THR A 51 7.15 8.71 -6.32
N SER A 52 7.11 7.42 -6.00
CA SER A 52 7.77 6.38 -6.78
C SER A 52 6.85 5.72 -7.81
N ASP A 53 5.54 5.95 -7.68
CA ASP A 53 4.51 5.31 -8.51
C ASP A 53 4.58 3.78 -8.43
N LEU A 54 4.71 3.29 -7.20
CA LEU A 54 4.81 1.85 -6.93
C LEU A 54 3.89 1.48 -5.76
N TRP A 55 3.38 0.25 -5.81
CA TRP A 55 2.77 -0.37 -4.65
C TRP A 55 3.85 -0.82 -3.70
N GLN A 56 3.64 -0.59 -2.40
CA GLN A 56 4.60 -0.92 -1.36
C GLN A 56 3.88 -1.49 -0.16
N LEU A 57 4.59 -2.28 0.63
CA LEU A 57 4.09 -2.69 1.93
C LEU A 57 5.22 -2.63 2.97
N THR A 58 4.84 -2.53 4.23
CA THR A 58 5.78 -2.63 5.33
C THR A 58 5.29 -3.66 6.33
N VAL A 59 6.22 -4.45 6.86
CA VAL A 59 5.92 -5.42 7.92
C VAL A 59 6.53 -4.98 9.26
N ASP A 60 7.22 -3.84 9.30
CA ASP A 60 7.81 -3.30 10.53
C ASP A 60 7.39 -1.86 10.81
N GLY A 61 6.56 -1.27 9.95
CA GLY A 61 6.04 0.08 10.13
C GLY A 61 6.98 1.19 9.67
N SER A 62 8.21 0.88 9.29
CA SER A 62 9.21 1.88 8.95
C SER A 62 9.84 1.65 7.59
N ASN A 63 10.18 0.42 7.28
CA ASN A 63 10.86 0.07 6.03
C ASN A 63 9.83 -0.44 5.04
N TYR A 64 9.61 0.32 3.98
CA TYR A 64 8.68 -0.06 2.92
C TYR A 64 9.41 -0.83 1.84
N GLN A 65 8.76 -1.89 1.37
CA GLN A 65 9.29 -2.75 0.33
C GLN A 65 8.40 -2.62 -0.89
N ASP A 66 9.02 -2.52 -2.07
CA ASP A 66 8.27 -2.43 -3.33
C ASP A 66 7.67 -3.79 -3.67
N ILE A 67 6.42 -3.77 -4.14
CA ILE A 67 5.78 -4.98 -4.64
C ILE A 67 6.24 -5.17 -6.08
N LEU A 68 6.80 -6.33 -6.35
CA LEU A 68 7.26 -6.66 -7.71
C LEU A 68 6.08 -6.93 -8.63
N THR A 69 6.11 -6.31 -9.78
CA THR A 69 5.17 -6.56 -10.87
C THR A 69 6.00 -6.85 -12.12
N ASP A 70 5.39 -7.35 -13.17
CA ASP A 70 6.13 -7.55 -14.40
C ASP A 70 6.59 -6.22 -15.01
N GLY A 71 5.93 -5.12 -14.66
CA GLY A 71 6.31 -3.80 -15.15
C GLY A 71 7.52 -3.22 -14.44
N ASN A 72 7.86 -3.67 -13.22
CA ASN A 72 8.99 -3.12 -12.47
C ASN A 72 10.04 -4.17 -12.11
N PHE A 73 9.88 -5.39 -12.59
CA PHE A 73 10.76 -6.50 -12.20
C PHE A 73 12.23 -6.22 -12.50
N ASP A 74 12.52 -5.76 -13.71
CA ASP A 74 13.91 -5.50 -14.13
C ASP A 74 14.55 -4.38 -13.33
N ALA A 75 13.76 -3.38 -12.92
CA ALA A 75 14.26 -2.27 -12.13
C ALA A 75 14.51 -2.66 -10.68
N GLN A 76 13.72 -3.58 -10.13
CA GLN A 76 13.81 -3.97 -8.73
C GLN A 76 14.74 -5.16 -8.49
N VAL A 77 14.91 -6.02 -9.49
CA VAL A 77 15.75 -7.21 -9.37
C VAL A 77 16.94 -7.05 -10.30
N THR A 78 17.96 -6.33 -9.83
CA THR A 78 19.13 -6.04 -10.64
C THR A 78 20.23 -7.08 -10.51
N THR A 79 20.19 -7.88 -9.42
CA THR A 79 21.19 -8.92 -9.18
C THR A 79 20.50 -10.13 -8.58
N ILE A 80 20.77 -11.28 -9.15
CA ILE A 80 20.26 -12.55 -8.64
C ILE A 80 21.45 -13.39 -8.23
N ASN A 81 21.59 -13.60 -6.92
CA ASN A 81 22.73 -14.31 -6.35
C ASN A 81 22.52 -15.82 -6.43
N GLY A 82 23.51 -16.49 -7.00
CA GLY A 82 23.52 -17.93 -7.03
C GLY A 82 22.42 -18.55 -7.86
N GLY A 83 21.69 -17.71 -8.59
CA GLY A 83 20.60 -18.18 -9.40
C GLY A 83 20.82 -17.87 -10.86
N THR A 84 20.46 -18.82 -11.67
CA THR A 84 20.24 -18.58 -13.10
C THR A 84 18.85 -19.05 -13.42
N PHE A 85 18.18 -18.28 -14.19
CA PHE A 85 16.85 -18.67 -14.64
C PHE A 85 16.89 -19.44 -15.92
#